data_7c3f8b922885cc4222e7bb673234f20b
#
_entry.id   7c3f8b922885cc4222e7bb673234f20b
#
_cell.length_a   1.000
_cell.length_b   1.000
_cell.length_c   1.000
_cell.angle_alpha   90.00
_cell.angle_beta   90.00
_cell.angle_gamma   90.00
#
_symmetry.space_group_name_H-M   'P 1'
#
loop_
_entity.id
_entity.type
_entity.pdbx_description
1 polymer ?
#
loop_
_entity_poly.entity_id
_entity_poly.type
_entity_poly.pdbx_seq_one_letter_code
_entity_poly.pdbx_strand_id
1 'polypeptide(L)'
;MTVPHAPKRLGKALVVLGLIAAGVAVPAAPAQAADGCSNEGLTSGSVDGREIRYTRSSRYTGEFTEARDLWNRLGRVNIAPDTATTVNDLHISDVTRSTVTWSGYWQSSAGQDDIYLNLHFLTNYSWANRRGVIGHEIGHALRLGHFDNRTALMHCSDNRTTTAPASLDINKYREIWG
;
A
#
# COMPACT_ATOMS: atom_id res chain seq x y z
N MET A 1 77.91 -29.23 30.74
CA MET A 1 76.86 -29.58 29.75
C MET A 1 75.78 -28.50 29.77
N THR A 2 75.90 -27.58 28.86
CA THR A 2 75.02 -26.36 28.77
C THR A 2 74.02 -26.61 27.68
N VAL A 3 72.72 -26.57 28.02
CA VAL A 3 71.56 -26.68 27.10
C VAL A 3 71.25 -25.31 26.55
N PRO A 4 71.14 -25.10 25.24
CA PRO A 4 70.76 -23.80 24.69
C PRO A 4 69.27 -23.58 24.71
N HIS A 5 68.89 -22.37 25.19
CA HIS A 5 67.49 -21.89 25.15
C HIS A 5 67.15 -21.39 23.74
N ALA A 6 66.06 -21.88 23.18
CA ALA A 6 65.44 -21.41 21.95
C ALA A 6 64.59 -20.15 22.21
N PRO A 7 64.58 -19.14 21.31
CA PRO A 7 63.74 -17.96 21.50
C PRO A 7 62.30 -18.19 21.13
N LYS A 8 61.36 -17.74 21.99
CA LYS A 8 59.92 -17.72 21.77
C LYS A 8 59.58 -16.67 20.68
N ARG A 9 59.02 -17.10 19.59
CA ARG A 9 58.45 -16.21 18.57
C ARG A 9 57.11 -15.65 19.10
N LEU A 10 57.04 -14.33 19.31
CA LEU A 10 55.78 -13.61 19.53
C LEU A 10 54.98 -13.58 18.19
N GLY A 11 53.89 -14.33 18.13
CA GLY A 11 52.91 -14.21 17.05
C GLY A 11 52.11 -12.91 17.20
N LYS A 12 52.23 -11.99 16.24
CA LYS A 12 51.36 -10.83 16.16
C LYS A 12 49.99 -11.29 15.72
N ALA A 13 49.00 -11.24 16.60
CA ALA A 13 47.61 -11.44 16.25
C ALA A 13 47.13 -10.20 15.49
N LEU A 14 46.79 -10.39 14.20
CA LEU A 14 46.14 -9.35 13.39
C LEU A 14 44.65 -9.38 13.73
N VAL A 15 44.19 -8.39 14.50
CA VAL A 15 42.77 -8.16 14.72
C VAL A 15 42.21 -7.49 13.48
N VAL A 16 41.50 -8.26 12.65
CA VAL A 16 40.71 -7.71 11.53
C VAL A 16 39.41 -7.19 12.16
N LEU A 17 39.32 -5.88 12.34
CA LEU A 17 38.05 -5.21 12.64
C LEU A 17 37.16 -5.26 11.40
N GLY A 18 36.24 -6.21 11.35
CA GLY A 18 35.17 -6.24 10.36
C GLY A 18 34.23 -5.06 10.59
N LEU A 19 34.26 -4.04 9.73
CA LEU A 19 33.18 -3.05 9.65
C LEU A 19 31.92 -3.76 9.15
N ILE A 20 30.99 -4.04 10.07
CA ILE A 20 29.61 -4.38 9.68
C ILE A 20 28.96 -3.06 9.29
N ALA A 21 28.89 -2.78 7.98
CA ALA A 21 28.04 -1.74 7.44
C ALA A 21 26.58 -2.18 7.68
N ALA A 22 25.97 -1.70 8.74
CA ALA A 22 24.52 -1.79 8.92
C ALA A 22 23.88 -0.99 7.78
N GLY A 23 23.49 -1.69 6.73
CA GLY A 23 22.66 -1.13 5.67
C GLY A 23 21.34 -0.66 6.28
N VAL A 24 21.21 0.65 6.48
CA VAL A 24 19.91 1.27 6.76
C VAL A 24 19.09 1.05 5.52
N ALA A 25 18.14 0.11 5.58
CA ALA A 25 17.13 -0.02 4.54
C ALA A 25 16.35 1.30 4.51
N VAL A 26 16.69 2.17 3.56
CA VAL A 26 15.87 3.34 3.25
C VAL A 26 14.54 2.77 2.75
N PRO A 27 13.40 3.02 3.44
CA PRO A 27 12.12 2.60 2.90
C PRO A 27 11.99 3.23 1.51
N ALA A 28 11.66 2.41 0.50
CA ALA A 28 11.41 2.91 -0.85
C ALA A 28 10.41 4.06 -0.73
N ALA A 29 10.76 5.22 -1.28
CA ALA A 29 9.84 6.34 -1.33
C ALA A 29 8.55 5.84 -2.00
N PRO A 30 7.36 6.22 -1.47
CA PRO A 30 6.12 5.89 -2.12
C PRO A 30 6.23 6.29 -3.59
N ALA A 31 5.78 5.39 -4.47
CA ALA A 31 5.63 5.72 -5.88
C ALA A 31 4.57 6.82 -5.97
N GLN A 32 4.99 8.07 -5.78
CA GLN A 32 4.19 9.21 -6.14
C GLN A 32 3.97 9.11 -7.64
N ALA A 33 2.72 9.26 -8.07
CA ALA A 33 2.41 9.47 -9.46
C ALA A 33 3.28 10.62 -9.96
N ALA A 34 4.38 10.28 -10.61
CA ALA A 34 5.19 11.25 -11.34
C ALA A 34 4.30 11.78 -12.45
N ASP A 35 4.18 13.09 -12.52
CA ASP A 35 3.63 13.92 -13.61
C ASP A 35 2.98 13.14 -14.78
N GLY A 36 1.80 12.57 -14.56
CA GLY A 36 1.02 11.91 -15.59
C GLY A 36 0.21 10.73 -15.03
N CYS A 37 -1.11 10.82 -15.12
CA CYS A 37 -1.98 9.67 -14.90
C CYS A 37 -1.69 8.60 -15.94
N SER A 38 -1.00 7.51 -15.60
CA SER A 38 -0.80 6.39 -16.53
C SER A 38 -1.96 5.39 -16.45
N ASN A 39 -2.40 4.87 -17.60
CA ASN A 39 -3.44 3.85 -17.72
C ASN A 39 -2.93 2.42 -17.44
N GLU A 40 -1.81 2.27 -16.76
CA GLU A 40 -1.24 0.95 -16.52
C GLU A 40 -1.89 0.31 -15.29
N GLY A 41 -2.30 -0.94 -15.42
CA GLY A 41 -2.67 -1.76 -14.28
C GLY A 41 -1.44 -2.00 -13.40
N LEU A 42 -1.66 -2.12 -12.10
CA LEU A 42 -0.59 -2.46 -11.17
C LEU A 42 -0.17 -3.92 -11.35
N THR A 43 1.11 -4.20 -11.20
CA THR A 43 1.65 -5.58 -11.24
C THR A 43 1.36 -6.35 -9.96
N SER A 44 1.07 -5.64 -8.86
CA SER A 44 0.74 -6.20 -7.55
C SER A 44 -0.58 -5.63 -7.03
N GLY A 45 -1.17 -6.27 -6.05
CA GLY A 45 -2.37 -5.85 -5.33
C GLY A 45 -2.55 -6.75 -4.12
N SER A 46 -3.54 -6.46 -3.31
CA SER A 46 -3.81 -7.16 -2.06
C SER A 46 -4.67 -8.43 -2.24
N VAL A 47 -4.97 -8.83 -3.48
CA VAL A 47 -5.88 -9.96 -3.74
C VAL A 47 -5.14 -11.28 -3.63
N ASP A 48 -5.64 -12.16 -2.76
CA ASP A 48 -5.30 -13.57 -2.69
C ASP A 48 -6.52 -14.45 -3.00
N GLY A 49 -6.37 -15.39 -3.92
CA GLY A 49 -7.44 -16.35 -4.24
C GLY A 49 -8.80 -15.76 -4.59
N ARG A 50 -8.88 -14.55 -5.16
CA ARG A 50 -10.10 -13.75 -5.42
C ARG A 50 -10.76 -13.18 -4.17
N GLU A 51 -10.02 -13.01 -3.09
CA GLU A 51 -10.47 -12.27 -1.92
C GLU A 51 -9.42 -11.27 -1.44
N ILE A 52 -9.86 -10.33 -0.61
CA ILE A 52 -9.03 -9.46 0.22
C ILE A 52 -9.60 -9.59 1.63
N ARG A 53 -8.79 -10.12 2.55
CA ARG A 53 -9.10 -10.12 3.98
C ARG A 53 -8.50 -8.88 4.61
N TYR A 54 -9.31 -8.10 5.31
CA TYR A 54 -8.85 -6.84 5.84
C TYR A 54 -9.05 -6.69 7.34
N THR A 55 -8.12 -5.94 7.95
CA THR A 55 -8.29 -5.34 9.28
C THR A 55 -8.34 -3.81 9.15
N ARG A 56 -8.96 -3.13 10.12
CA ARG A 56 -9.14 -1.69 10.04
C ARG A 56 -9.06 -1.04 11.41
N SER A 57 -8.25 0.02 11.51
CA SER A 57 -8.15 0.92 12.67
C SER A 57 -8.57 2.37 12.36
N SER A 58 -9.09 2.64 11.14
CA SER A 58 -9.54 3.96 10.72
C SER A 58 -10.87 4.36 11.36
N ARG A 59 -11.04 5.68 11.61
CA ARG A 59 -12.30 6.30 12.06
C ARG A 59 -13.39 6.34 10.99
N TYR A 60 -13.04 6.27 9.71
CA TYR A 60 -13.96 6.39 8.57
C TYR A 60 -14.68 5.06 8.26
N THR A 61 -15.37 4.52 9.27
CA THR A 61 -16.01 3.18 9.20
C THR A 61 -17.11 3.11 8.15
N GLY A 62 -17.98 4.12 8.12
CA GLY A 62 -19.12 4.16 7.19
C GLY A 62 -18.68 4.35 5.75
N GLU A 63 -17.78 5.31 5.53
CA GLU A 63 -17.23 5.59 4.20
C GLU A 63 -16.47 4.38 3.63
N PHE A 64 -15.69 3.68 4.48
CA PHE A 64 -15.03 2.45 4.09
C PHE A 64 -16.03 1.35 3.72
N THR A 65 -17.05 1.16 4.54
CA THR A 65 -18.09 0.14 4.28
C THR A 65 -18.77 0.37 2.94
N GLU A 66 -19.20 1.61 2.67
CA GLU A 66 -19.81 1.95 1.38
C GLU A 66 -18.83 1.77 0.20
N ALA A 67 -17.57 2.21 0.34
CA ALA A 67 -16.56 2.07 -0.70
C ALA A 67 -16.28 0.60 -1.03
N ARG A 68 -16.10 -0.24 -0.01
CA ARG A 68 -15.93 -1.68 -0.13
C ARG A 68 -17.14 -2.32 -0.85
N ASP A 69 -18.36 -1.97 -0.43
CA ASP A 69 -19.58 -2.55 -0.99
C ASP A 69 -19.78 -2.15 -2.46
N LEU A 70 -19.31 -0.97 -2.87
CA LEU A 70 -19.30 -0.56 -4.27
C LEU A 70 -18.46 -1.51 -5.13
N TRP A 71 -17.27 -1.89 -4.67
CA TRP A 71 -16.42 -2.85 -5.37
C TRP A 71 -16.96 -4.29 -5.29
N ASN A 72 -17.44 -4.73 -4.12
CA ASN A 72 -18.01 -6.06 -3.93
C ASN A 72 -19.22 -6.34 -4.85
N ARG A 73 -20.02 -5.32 -5.17
CA ARG A 73 -21.15 -5.46 -6.13
C ARG A 73 -20.70 -5.85 -7.54
N LEU A 74 -19.43 -5.69 -7.89
CA LEU A 74 -18.90 -6.16 -9.18
C LEU A 74 -18.69 -7.67 -9.23
N GLY A 75 -18.61 -8.34 -8.08
CA GLY A 75 -18.80 -9.78 -7.91
C GLY A 75 -17.62 -10.67 -8.38
N ARG A 76 -16.41 -10.14 -8.55
CA ARG A 76 -15.24 -10.94 -8.99
C ARG A 76 -14.21 -11.19 -7.89
N VAL A 77 -14.07 -10.22 -6.98
CA VAL A 77 -13.21 -10.30 -5.79
C VAL A 77 -14.07 -10.00 -4.58
N ASN A 78 -13.94 -10.78 -3.52
CA ASN A 78 -14.64 -10.60 -2.26
C ASN A 78 -13.76 -9.84 -1.27
N ILE A 79 -14.17 -8.65 -0.85
CA ILE A 79 -13.48 -7.86 0.18
C ILE A 79 -14.23 -8.03 1.49
N ALA A 80 -13.64 -8.78 2.44
CA ALA A 80 -14.28 -9.18 3.69
C ALA A 80 -13.35 -8.96 4.90
N PRO A 81 -13.92 -8.78 6.11
CA PRO A 81 -13.09 -8.73 7.32
C PRO A 81 -12.23 -9.97 7.48
N ASP A 82 -11.03 -9.78 8.01
CA ASP A 82 -10.18 -10.89 8.45
C ASP A 82 -10.82 -11.64 9.63
N THR A 83 -10.49 -12.91 9.75
CA THR A 83 -11.00 -13.82 10.80
C THR A 83 -9.85 -14.61 11.41
N ALA A 84 -10.11 -15.33 12.49
CA ALA A 84 -9.10 -16.17 13.14
C ALA A 84 -8.54 -17.31 12.25
N THR A 85 -9.17 -17.59 11.11
CA THR A 85 -8.80 -18.69 10.20
C THR A 85 -8.37 -18.21 8.81
N THR A 86 -8.32 -16.90 8.58
CA THR A 86 -7.88 -16.28 7.32
C THR A 86 -6.55 -15.54 7.52
N VAL A 87 -5.88 -15.21 6.41
CA VAL A 87 -4.68 -14.38 6.43
C VAL A 87 -5.09 -12.94 6.10
N ASN A 88 -4.62 -11.99 6.90
CA ASN A 88 -4.89 -10.58 6.67
C ASN A 88 -4.06 -10.05 5.48
N ASP A 89 -4.72 -9.65 4.40
CA ASP A 89 -4.09 -9.17 3.18
C ASP A 89 -3.91 -7.65 3.18
N LEU A 90 -4.79 -6.93 3.89
CA LEU A 90 -4.87 -5.48 3.83
C LEU A 90 -5.19 -4.87 5.20
N HIS A 91 -4.41 -3.87 5.62
CA HIS A 91 -4.74 -3.06 6.80
C HIS A 91 -5.07 -1.61 6.40
N ILE A 92 -6.15 -1.08 6.98
CA ILE A 92 -6.58 0.30 6.74
C ILE A 92 -6.41 1.12 8.01
N SER A 93 -5.61 2.19 7.95
CA SER A 93 -5.31 3.03 9.11
C SER A 93 -5.33 4.53 8.79
N ASP A 94 -5.51 5.34 9.84
CA ASP A 94 -5.41 6.79 9.75
C ASP A 94 -3.99 7.26 10.04
N VAL A 95 -3.52 8.25 9.29
CA VAL A 95 -2.27 8.97 9.54
C VAL A 95 -2.51 10.47 9.48
N THR A 96 -1.61 11.27 10.07
CA THR A 96 -1.64 12.74 9.92
C THR A 96 -0.30 13.19 9.35
N ARG A 97 -0.27 13.53 8.06
CA ARG A 97 0.93 13.98 7.36
C ARG A 97 0.64 15.25 6.56
N SER A 98 1.21 16.36 6.99
CA SER A 98 1.05 17.69 6.34
C SER A 98 2.09 17.97 5.24
N THR A 99 3.17 17.17 5.18
CA THR A 99 4.30 17.38 4.24
C THR A 99 4.17 16.59 2.95
N VAL A 100 3.07 15.87 2.77
CA VAL A 100 2.76 15.09 1.57
C VAL A 100 1.53 15.67 0.87
N THR A 101 1.31 15.29 -0.38
CA THR A 101 0.21 15.79 -1.21
C THR A 101 -0.95 14.82 -1.38
N TRP A 102 -0.83 13.60 -0.89
CA TRP A 102 -1.87 12.57 -1.02
C TRP A 102 -2.86 12.59 0.16
N SER A 103 -4.11 12.36 -0.15
CA SER A 103 -5.23 12.20 0.80
C SER A 103 -5.45 10.77 1.24
N GLY A 104 -5.18 9.80 0.36
CA GLY A 104 -5.08 8.37 0.58
C GLY A 104 -3.81 7.83 -0.05
N TYR A 105 -3.37 6.65 0.40
CA TYR A 105 -2.20 5.99 -0.15
C TYR A 105 -2.26 4.49 0.11
N TRP A 106 -2.31 3.68 -0.96
CA TRP A 106 -2.12 2.24 -0.88
C TRP A 106 -0.64 1.90 -1.05
N GLN A 107 -0.14 1.01 -0.20
CA GLN A 107 1.23 0.53 -0.22
C GLN A 107 1.26 -0.99 -0.22
N SER A 108 1.94 -1.57 -1.21
CA SER A 108 2.25 -3.00 -1.20
C SER A 108 3.43 -3.30 -0.28
N SER A 109 3.29 -4.35 0.51
CA SER A 109 4.30 -4.82 1.45
C SER A 109 4.35 -6.35 1.47
N ALA A 110 5.46 -6.93 1.93
CA ALA A 110 5.54 -8.37 2.08
C ALA A 110 4.59 -8.86 3.19
N GLY A 111 3.63 -9.70 2.82
CA GLY A 111 2.68 -10.35 3.72
C GLY A 111 1.38 -9.61 3.93
N GLN A 112 1.38 -8.31 4.15
CA GLN A 112 0.18 -7.50 4.34
C GLN A 112 0.39 -6.13 3.69
N ASP A 113 -0.53 -5.71 2.86
CA ASP A 113 -0.56 -4.36 2.29
C ASP A 113 -1.25 -3.37 3.24
N ASP A 114 -1.02 -2.08 3.01
CA ASP A 114 -1.59 -1.00 3.82
C ASP A 114 -2.33 0.04 2.98
N ILE A 115 -3.45 0.54 3.49
CA ILE A 115 -4.07 1.80 3.06
C ILE A 115 -3.95 2.81 4.18
N TYR A 116 -3.29 3.92 3.89
CA TYR A 116 -3.17 5.06 4.79
C TYR A 116 -4.16 6.16 4.40
N LEU A 117 -5.00 6.59 5.34
CA LEU A 117 -5.97 7.66 5.18
C LEU A 117 -5.45 8.93 5.88
N ASN A 118 -5.12 9.96 5.10
CA ASN A 118 -4.45 11.14 5.64
C ASN A 118 -5.45 12.14 6.23
N LEU A 119 -5.52 12.19 7.55
CA LEU A 119 -6.41 13.09 8.29
C LEU A 119 -6.17 14.57 8.02
N HIS A 120 -4.94 14.95 7.61
CA HIS A 120 -4.64 16.34 7.26
C HIS A 120 -5.58 16.87 6.16
N PHE A 121 -5.95 16.02 5.21
CA PHE A 121 -6.88 16.35 4.13
C PHE A 121 -8.31 15.91 4.45
N LEU A 122 -8.49 14.64 4.85
CA LEU A 122 -9.78 13.98 4.93
C LEU A 122 -10.72 14.58 5.98
N THR A 123 -10.20 15.21 7.03
CA THR A 123 -11.04 15.91 8.02
C THR A 123 -11.88 17.02 7.41
N ASN A 124 -11.38 17.65 6.34
CA ASN A 124 -12.07 18.73 5.63
C ASN A 124 -12.91 18.26 4.43
N TYR A 125 -12.87 16.97 4.12
CA TYR A 125 -13.63 16.43 2.99
C TYR A 125 -15.07 16.09 3.40
N SER A 126 -15.99 16.17 2.43
CA SER A 126 -17.34 15.63 2.59
C SER A 126 -17.32 14.10 2.74
N TRP A 127 -18.40 13.53 3.28
CA TRP A 127 -18.60 12.08 3.33
C TRP A 127 -18.34 11.42 1.97
N ALA A 128 -18.95 11.95 0.90
CA ALA A 128 -18.80 11.41 -0.45
C ALA A 128 -17.35 11.45 -0.93
N ASN A 129 -16.61 12.55 -0.68
CA ASN A 129 -15.22 12.66 -1.08
C ASN A 129 -14.33 11.70 -0.28
N ARG A 130 -14.53 11.55 1.03
CA ARG A 130 -13.82 10.54 1.84
C ARG A 130 -14.06 9.14 1.31
N ARG A 131 -15.33 8.77 1.02
CA ARG A 131 -15.67 7.50 0.38
C ARG A 131 -14.96 7.34 -0.96
N GLY A 132 -14.89 8.40 -1.76
CA GLY A 132 -14.18 8.41 -3.05
C GLY A 132 -12.70 8.14 -2.92
N VAL A 133 -12.02 8.78 -1.95
CA VAL A 133 -10.59 8.50 -1.66
C VAL A 133 -10.42 7.04 -1.23
N ILE A 134 -11.21 6.57 -0.27
CA ILE A 134 -11.11 5.19 0.22
C ILE A 134 -11.38 4.17 -0.92
N GLY A 135 -12.39 4.44 -1.75
CA GLY A 135 -12.70 3.59 -2.91
C GLY A 135 -11.58 3.56 -3.95
N HIS A 136 -10.87 4.67 -4.13
CA HIS A 136 -9.70 4.77 -4.99
C HIS A 136 -8.56 3.87 -4.47
N GLU A 137 -8.22 3.97 -3.18
CA GLU A 137 -7.17 3.13 -2.58
C GLU A 137 -7.54 1.63 -2.61
N ILE A 138 -8.81 1.28 -2.42
CA ILE A 138 -9.29 -0.10 -2.62
C ILE A 138 -9.12 -0.51 -4.09
N GLY A 139 -9.30 0.39 -5.04
CA GLY A 139 -9.02 0.14 -6.45
C GLY A 139 -7.57 -0.27 -6.71
N HIS A 140 -6.60 0.37 -6.04
CA HIS A 140 -5.19 -0.05 -6.10
C HIS A 140 -4.98 -1.45 -5.48
N ALA A 141 -5.60 -1.72 -4.34
CA ALA A 141 -5.59 -3.06 -3.74
C ALA A 141 -6.17 -4.13 -4.69
N LEU A 142 -7.10 -3.74 -5.57
CA LEU A 142 -7.67 -4.56 -6.64
C LEU A 142 -6.86 -4.53 -7.95
N ARG A 143 -5.62 -4.02 -7.94
CA ARG A 143 -4.67 -3.94 -9.08
C ARG A 143 -5.04 -2.94 -10.17
N LEU A 144 -5.92 -1.98 -9.91
CA LEU A 144 -6.18 -0.90 -10.85
C LEU A 144 -5.10 0.19 -10.71
N GLY A 145 -4.56 0.64 -11.85
CA GLY A 145 -3.73 1.84 -11.95
C GLY A 145 -4.59 3.09 -12.10
N HIS A 146 -3.94 4.24 -12.30
CA HIS A 146 -4.63 5.51 -12.53
C HIS A 146 -5.18 5.65 -13.95
N PHE A 147 -6.23 6.48 -14.08
CA PHE A 147 -6.74 6.99 -15.36
C PHE A 147 -6.55 8.50 -15.46
N ASP A 148 -6.13 8.98 -16.62
CA ASP A 148 -6.18 10.41 -16.95
C ASP A 148 -7.59 10.79 -17.44
N ASN A 149 -8.58 10.54 -16.58
CA ASN A 149 -9.97 10.90 -16.84
C ASN A 149 -10.70 11.17 -15.52
N ARG A 150 -11.12 12.40 -15.32
CA ARG A 150 -11.80 12.84 -14.09
C ARG A 150 -13.14 12.15 -13.82
N THR A 151 -13.73 11.48 -14.82
CA THR A 151 -14.96 10.70 -14.65
C THR A 151 -14.72 9.30 -14.11
N ALA A 152 -13.45 8.87 -13.95
CA ALA A 152 -13.07 7.64 -13.30
C ALA A 152 -12.83 7.84 -11.80
N LEU A 153 -13.16 6.85 -10.98
CA LEU A 153 -12.79 6.82 -9.57
C LEU A 153 -11.27 6.75 -9.41
N MET A 154 -10.60 6.01 -10.30
CA MET A 154 -9.14 5.86 -10.34
C MET A 154 -8.42 7.02 -11.03
N HIS A 155 -9.06 8.20 -11.18
CA HIS A 155 -8.33 9.40 -11.59
C HIS A 155 -7.26 9.76 -10.54
N CYS A 156 -6.06 10.11 -10.99
CA CYS A 156 -4.87 10.29 -10.15
C CYS A 156 -4.93 11.48 -9.18
N SER A 157 -5.99 12.29 -9.20
CA SER A 157 -6.15 13.42 -8.28
C SER A 157 -7.57 13.48 -7.71
N ASP A 158 -7.71 14.12 -6.55
CA ASP A 158 -9.00 14.23 -5.83
C ASP A 158 -10.03 15.13 -6.53
N ASN A 159 -9.66 15.81 -7.63
CA ASN A 159 -10.59 16.63 -8.42
C ASN A 159 -11.49 15.81 -9.37
N ARG A 160 -11.58 14.50 -9.15
CA ARG A 160 -12.48 13.59 -9.88
C ARG A 160 -13.95 14.01 -9.71
N THR A 161 -14.77 13.70 -10.72
CA THR A 161 -16.20 14.04 -10.72
C THR A 161 -17.09 12.90 -10.22
N THR A 162 -16.51 11.77 -9.84
CA THR A 162 -17.19 10.61 -9.27
C THR A 162 -16.56 10.20 -7.93
N THR A 163 -17.35 9.59 -7.08
CA THR A 163 -16.91 9.01 -5.79
C THR A 163 -17.28 7.51 -5.69
N ALA A 164 -17.53 6.90 -6.85
CA ALA A 164 -17.83 5.47 -6.99
C ALA A 164 -17.18 4.95 -8.28
N PRO A 165 -16.90 3.63 -8.39
CA PRO A 165 -16.42 3.04 -9.64
C PRO A 165 -17.32 3.40 -10.81
N ALA A 166 -16.75 3.99 -11.86
CA ALA A 166 -17.43 4.37 -13.09
C ALA A 166 -17.04 3.42 -14.24
N SER A 167 -17.50 3.69 -15.45
CA SER A 167 -17.35 2.75 -16.57
C SER A 167 -15.89 2.34 -16.84
N LEU A 168 -14.94 3.27 -16.75
CA LEU A 168 -13.52 2.97 -16.96
C LEU A 168 -12.99 2.02 -15.88
N ASP A 169 -13.30 2.31 -14.62
CA ASP A 169 -12.87 1.50 -13.47
C ASP A 169 -13.46 0.09 -13.56
N ILE A 170 -14.76 -0.02 -13.87
CA ILE A 170 -15.48 -1.29 -13.99
C ILE A 170 -14.94 -2.13 -15.16
N ASN A 171 -14.67 -1.51 -16.29
CA ASN A 171 -14.12 -2.20 -17.45
C ASN A 171 -12.71 -2.74 -17.15
N LYS A 172 -11.85 -1.93 -16.50
CA LYS A 172 -10.50 -2.36 -16.11
C LYS A 172 -10.55 -3.45 -15.04
N TYR A 173 -11.43 -3.33 -14.06
CA TYR A 173 -11.66 -4.38 -13.06
C TYR A 173 -12.06 -5.72 -13.72
N ARG A 174 -12.96 -5.69 -14.70
CA ARG A 174 -13.38 -6.89 -15.44
C ARG A 174 -12.28 -7.45 -16.34
N GLU A 175 -11.45 -6.60 -16.92
CA GLU A 175 -10.27 -7.04 -17.69
C GLU A 175 -9.29 -7.82 -16.81
N ILE A 176 -9.07 -7.37 -15.58
CA ILE A 176 -8.14 -7.99 -14.63
C ILE A 176 -8.72 -9.28 -14.03
N TRP A 177 -9.99 -9.26 -13.68
CA TRP A 177 -10.60 -10.32 -12.85
C TRP A 177 -11.59 -11.22 -13.59
N GLY A 178 -11.93 -10.95 -14.83
CA GLY A 178 -12.76 -11.77 -15.72
C GLY A 178 -14.25 -11.52 -15.63
#